data_6f5ceff9218658256dce60609df18a6e
#
_entry.id   6f5ceff9218658256dce60609df18a6e
#
_cell.length_a   1.000
_cell.length_b   1.000
_cell.length_c   1.000
_cell.angle_alpha   90.00
_cell.angle_beta   90.00
_cell.angle_gamma   90.00
#
_symmetry.space_group_name_H-M   'P 1'
#
loop_
_entity.id
_entity.type
_entity.pdbx_description
1 polymer ?
#
loop_
_entity_poly.entity_id
_entity_poly.type
_entity_poly.pdbx_seq_one_letter_code
_entity_poly.pdbx_strand_id
1 'polypeptide(L)'
;MKNAKRIIALLLSITAIFSLCACGGATTPSTSDTTAAAEATEPTKDPNAPLCDGKTLKILAITSSFGLNTTQLLYDVAMAEGATEVIVGRLYISGCTLEMHVGNAKNNANAYRYTKISSADGQWKTIENVSLAQGLNDEAWDIIFTQQGAAQAGQPNTYGNYVTELMTYIKETKKTPTVGYVWNMLWAYQQDTDQTVYHTVFGGDQMYMYQENLRAAKEKIVPLNMFDRLIPSGTAVQNARTSYFGDTLTKDTYHLNNLGRVIAGYTLWSILTGKEITEVNIGPVSSYDLPIAVELTDEDRLVVMESVNNAIKNPWEVTPSAYPAK
;
A
#
# COMPACT_ATOMS: atom_id res chain seq x y z
N MET A 1 7.93 -51.27 -33.52
CA MET A 1 6.70 -52.09 -33.36
C MET A 1 5.67 -51.23 -32.64
N LYS A 2 4.72 -50.67 -33.39
CA LYS A 2 3.26 -50.96 -33.45
C LYS A 2 2.65 -50.86 -32.06
N ASN A 3 1.69 -49.95 -31.73
CA ASN A 3 0.43 -49.74 -32.40
C ASN A 3 -0.19 -48.37 -32.00
N ALA A 4 -0.74 -47.72 -33.01
CA ALA A 4 -1.71 -46.64 -32.89
C ALA A 4 -3.12 -47.26 -32.69
N LYS A 5 -3.99 -46.59 -31.93
CA LYS A 5 -5.47 -46.71 -32.15
C LYS A 5 -6.16 -45.37 -31.89
N ARG A 6 -6.81 -44.91 -32.95
CA ARG A 6 -7.83 -43.88 -33.10
C ARG A 6 -9.13 -44.27 -32.34
N ILE A 7 -10.01 -43.28 -32.11
CA ILE A 7 -11.48 -43.34 -32.37
C ILE A 7 -12.12 -42.13 -31.65
N ILE A 8 -12.63 -41.27 -32.40
CA ILE A 8 -13.94 -40.86 -32.95
C ILE A 8 -14.69 -39.80 -32.11
N ALA A 9 -14.97 -38.69 -32.81
CA ALA A 9 -15.87 -37.62 -32.45
C ALA A 9 -17.35 -38.07 -32.47
N LEU A 10 -18.16 -37.48 -31.59
CA LEU A 10 -19.61 -37.52 -31.76
C LEU A 10 -20.20 -36.11 -31.56
N LEU A 11 -20.62 -35.50 -32.67
CA LEU A 11 -21.49 -34.34 -32.75
C LEU A 11 -22.94 -34.78 -32.51
N LEU A 12 -23.65 -34.07 -31.64
CA LEU A 12 -25.11 -34.12 -31.61
C LEU A 12 -25.68 -32.72 -31.58
N SER A 13 -26.21 -32.31 -32.73
CA SER A 13 -27.09 -31.18 -32.98
C SER A 13 -28.51 -31.53 -32.51
N ILE A 14 -29.16 -30.64 -31.74
CA ILE A 14 -30.62 -30.69 -31.57
C ILE A 14 -31.22 -29.34 -31.98
N THR A 15 -32.07 -29.43 -32.96
CA THR A 15 -32.84 -28.40 -33.64
C THR A 15 -34.02 -27.89 -32.80
N ALA A 16 -34.29 -26.58 -32.99
CA ALA A 16 -35.44 -25.88 -32.44
C ALA A 16 -36.74 -26.33 -33.11
N ILE A 17 -37.85 -26.35 -32.36
CA ILE A 17 -39.19 -26.35 -32.88
C ILE A 17 -39.97 -25.20 -32.27
N PHE A 18 -40.37 -24.25 -33.18
CA PHE A 18 -41.37 -23.22 -32.89
C PHE A 18 -42.77 -23.83 -32.99
N SER A 19 -43.63 -23.49 -32.03
CA SER A 19 -45.10 -23.62 -32.20
C SER A 19 -45.74 -22.32 -31.74
N LEU A 20 -46.30 -21.59 -32.74
CA LEU A 20 -47.28 -20.52 -32.49
C LEU A 20 -48.66 -21.20 -32.26
N CYS A 21 -49.39 -20.74 -31.24
CA CYS A 21 -50.84 -20.79 -31.23
C CYS A 21 -51.39 -19.48 -30.63
N ALA A 22 -52.10 -18.76 -31.47
CA ALA A 22 -52.87 -17.57 -31.10
C ALA A 22 -54.31 -18.05 -30.81
N CYS A 23 -54.93 -17.52 -29.73
CA CYS A 23 -56.35 -17.19 -29.68
C CYS A 23 -56.65 -16.31 -28.47
N GLY A 24 -57.45 -15.29 -28.70
CA GLY A 24 -57.68 -14.15 -27.82
C GLY A 24 -58.66 -14.36 -26.67
N GLY A 25 -58.68 -13.41 -25.77
CA GLY A 25 -59.67 -13.25 -24.71
C GLY A 25 -59.30 -12.02 -23.86
N ALA A 26 -60.07 -10.98 -23.99
CA ALA A 26 -59.96 -9.72 -23.22
C ALA A 26 -60.37 -9.91 -21.78
N THR A 27 -59.55 -9.46 -20.81
CA THR A 27 -60.02 -8.99 -19.50
C THR A 27 -58.99 -8.08 -18.85
N THR A 28 -59.41 -6.87 -18.50
CA THR A 28 -58.98 -5.86 -17.53
C THR A 28 -57.59 -5.88 -16.90
N PRO A 29 -56.93 -4.70 -16.77
CA PRO A 29 -55.59 -4.56 -16.22
C PRO A 29 -55.60 -4.64 -14.71
N SER A 30 -54.82 -5.62 -14.19
CA SER A 30 -54.37 -5.61 -12.81
C SER A 30 -53.02 -4.92 -12.74
N THR A 31 -52.97 -3.81 -12.07
CA THR A 31 -51.75 -3.10 -11.71
C THR A 31 -50.93 -3.95 -10.73
N SER A 32 -49.88 -4.61 -11.25
CA SER A 32 -48.82 -5.13 -10.42
C SER A 32 -47.72 -4.05 -10.30
N ASP A 33 -47.68 -3.40 -9.15
CA ASP A 33 -46.55 -2.59 -8.73
C ASP A 33 -45.27 -3.46 -8.72
N THR A 34 -44.51 -3.37 -9.78
CA THR A 34 -43.12 -3.82 -9.77
C THR A 34 -42.29 -2.70 -9.14
N THR A 35 -42.13 -2.76 -7.82
CA THR A 35 -41.12 -1.98 -7.12
C THR A 35 -39.76 -2.43 -7.66
N ALA A 36 -39.22 -1.69 -8.62
CA ALA A 36 -37.81 -1.78 -8.95
C ALA A 36 -37.04 -1.43 -7.68
N ALA A 37 -36.35 -2.43 -7.12
CA ALA A 37 -35.35 -2.20 -6.10
C ALA A 37 -34.35 -1.21 -6.67
N ALA A 38 -34.35 0.01 -6.16
CA ALA A 38 -33.29 0.97 -6.45
C ALA A 38 -31.99 0.34 -6.00
N GLU A 39 -31.11 0.05 -6.92
CA GLU A 39 -29.71 -0.26 -6.65
C GLU A 39 -29.18 0.95 -5.86
N ALA A 40 -28.88 0.72 -4.58
CA ALA A 40 -28.26 1.72 -3.75
C ALA A 40 -26.88 1.98 -4.34
N THR A 41 -26.73 3.04 -5.12
CA THR A 41 -25.44 3.57 -5.53
C THR A 41 -24.71 3.94 -4.24
N GLU A 42 -23.62 3.22 -3.94
CA GLU A 42 -22.71 3.64 -2.88
C GLU A 42 -22.34 5.12 -3.11
N PRO A 43 -22.38 5.96 -2.05
CA PRO A 43 -22.02 7.35 -2.20
C PRO A 43 -20.61 7.44 -2.79
N THR A 44 -20.46 8.18 -3.87
CA THR A 44 -19.15 8.44 -4.49
C THR A 44 -18.26 9.08 -3.45
N LYS A 45 -17.27 8.32 -2.97
CA LYS A 45 -16.31 8.75 -1.95
C LYS A 45 -15.49 9.93 -2.52
N ASP A 46 -15.46 11.06 -1.81
CA ASP A 46 -14.61 12.19 -2.21
C ASP A 46 -13.15 11.72 -2.27
N PRO A 47 -12.50 11.76 -3.43
CA PRO A 47 -11.11 11.31 -3.56
C PRO A 47 -10.12 12.13 -2.73
N ASN A 48 -10.52 13.29 -2.20
CA ASN A 48 -9.69 14.16 -1.37
C ASN A 48 -10.07 14.13 0.12
N ALA A 49 -11.16 13.42 0.50
CA ALA A 49 -11.55 13.35 1.89
C ALA A 49 -10.47 12.68 2.74
N PRO A 50 -10.13 13.19 3.94
CA PRO A 50 -9.21 12.54 4.86
C PRO A 50 -9.62 11.09 5.14
N LEU A 51 -8.63 10.18 5.25
CA LEU A 51 -8.87 8.79 5.65
C LEU A 51 -8.89 8.62 7.17
N CYS A 52 -8.36 9.59 7.91
CA CYS A 52 -8.50 9.70 9.36
C CYS A 52 -8.60 11.17 9.78
N ASP A 53 -9.18 11.41 10.96
CA ASP A 53 -9.40 12.75 11.51
C ASP A 53 -8.16 13.39 12.13
N GLY A 54 -7.06 12.65 12.22
CA GLY A 54 -5.83 13.04 12.90
C GLY A 54 -5.89 12.87 14.43
N LYS A 55 -6.94 12.26 14.97
CA LYS A 55 -7.07 11.89 16.38
C LYS A 55 -7.09 10.39 16.58
N THR A 56 -7.72 9.66 15.67
CA THR A 56 -7.84 8.21 15.71
C THR A 56 -7.21 7.60 14.46
N LEU A 57 -6.37 6.57 14.63
CA LEU A 57 -5.75 5.82 13.54
C LEU A 57 -5.62 4.34 13.90
N LYS A 58 -6.25 3.46 13.09
CA LYS A 58 -6.07 2.00 13.17
C LYS A 58 -5.64 1.49 11.79
N ILE A 59 -4.35 1.24 11.64
CA ILE A 59 -3.75 0.83 10.35
C ILE A 59 -3.06 -0.52 10.43
N LEU A 60 -3.34 -1.38 9.45
CA LEU A 60 -2.59 -2.62 9.24
C LEU A 60 -1.77 -2.53 7.96
N ALA A 61 -0.46 -2.73 8.07
CA ALA A 61 0.43 -2.88 6.94
C ALA A 61 0.66 -4.36 6.61
N ILE A 62 0.34 -4.76 5.38
CA ILE A 62 0.67 -6.06 4.79
C ILE A 62 1.87 -5.83 3.90
N THR A 63 3.08 -6.24 4.34
CA THR A 63 4.27 -5.63 3.82
C THR A 63 5.55 -6.48 3.88
N SER A 64 6.57 -5.98 3.21
CA SER A 64 7.98 -6.36 3.37
C SER A 64 8.76 -5.27 4.11
N SER A 65 10.09 -5.33 4.08
CA SER A 65 10.97 -4.41 4.83
C SER A 65 10.78 -2.92 4.50
N PHE A 66 10.41 -2.58 3.27
CA PHE A 66 10.20 -1.19 2.89
C PHE A 66 8.95 -0.59 3.54
N GLY A 67 7.81 -1.29 3.53
CA GLY A 67 6.65 -0.80 4.27
C GLY A 67 6.82 -0.89 5.78
N LEU A 68 7.66 -1.83 6.27
CA LEU A 68 8.13 -1.78 7.65
C LEU A 68 8.81 -0.43 7.94
N ASN A 69 9.72 0.03 7.06
CA ASN A 69 10.38 1.33 7.23
C ASN A 69 9.39 2.50 7.15
N THR A 70 8.43 2.47 6.22
CA THR A 70 7.40 3.53 6.09
C THR A 70 6.54 3.65 7.35
N THR A 71 6.21 2.53 7.99
CA THR A 71 5.34 2.51 9.18
C THR A 71 6.11 2.49 10.50
N GLN A 72 7.45 2.48 10.46
CA GLN A 72 8.30 2.32 11.66
C GLN A 72 8.06 3.38 12.71
N LEU A 73 8.00 4.63 12.29
CA LEU A 73 7.80 5.78 13.16
C LEU A 73 6.37 6.37 13.07
N LEU A 74 5.46 5.71 12.36
CA LEU A 74 4.11 6.24 12.17
C LEU A 74 3.36 6.46 13.50
N TYR A 75 3.52 5.53 14.46
CA TYR A 75 2.93 5.69 15.79
C TYR A 75 3.46 6.96 16.47
N ASP A 76 4.78 7.13 16.48
CA ASP A 76 5.44 8.27 17.14
C ASP A 76 5.10 9.59 16.43
N VAL A 77 5.05 9.59 15.09
CA VAL A 77 4.59 10.74 14.29
C VAL A 77 3.15 11.09 14.65
N ALA A 78 2.23 10.13 14.62
CA ALA A 78 0.82 10.38 14.93
C ALA A 78 0.62 10.95 16.34
N MET A 79 1.31 10.38 17.34
CA MET A 79 1.26 10.86 18.72
C MET A 79 1.86 12.27 18.87
N ALA A 80 2.97 12.56 18.19
CA ALA A 80 3.59 13.88 18.19
C ALA A 80 2.71 14.95 17.51
N GLU A 81 1.95 14.55 16.49
CA GLU A 81 0.97 15.41 15.80
C GLU A 81 -0.40 15.48 16.52
N GLY A 82 -0.48 14.95 17.72
CA GLY A 82 -1.62 15.11 18.63
C GLY A 82 -2.76 14.11 18.44
N ALA A 83 -2.48 12.95 17.85
CA ALA A 83 -3.39 11.81 17.89
C ALA A 83 -3.51 11.26 19.32
N THR A 84 -4.65 10.67 19.65
CA THR A 84 -4.95 10.16 21.00
C THR A 84 -5.25 8.67 21.02
N GLU A 85 -5.73 8.11 19.92
CA GLU A 85 -5.99 6.69 19.77
C GLU A 85 -5.28 6.16 18.51
N VAL A 86 -4.15 5.48 18.68
CA VAL A 86 -3.34 4.98 17.57
C VAL A 86 -3.06 3.50 17.75
N ILE A 87 -3.37 2.70 16.73
CA ILE A 87 -2.98 1.30 16.61
C ILE A 87 -2.28 1.10 15.26
N VAL A 88 -1.04 0.65 15.29
CA VAL A 88 -0.28 0.31 14.09
C VAL A 88 0.06 -1.18 14.13
N GLY A 89 -0.51 -1.94 13.22
CA GLY A 89 -0.22 -3.36 13.02
C GLY A 89 0.60 -3.60 11.75
N ARG A 90 1.46 -4.61 11.76
CA ARG A 90 2.29 -4.98 10.61
C ARG A 90 2.36 -6.49 10.47
N LEU A 91 1.89 -7.00 9.34
CA LEU A 91 2.10 -8.37 8.87
C LEU A 91 3.30 -8.36 7.92
N TYR A 92 4.43 -8.82 8.42
CA TYR A 92 5.73 -8.68 7.78
C TYR A 92 6.34 -10.02 7.38
N ILE A 93 6.87 -10.07 6.15
CA ILE A 93 7.80 -11.09 5.67
C ILE A 93 8.94 -10.38 4.94
N SER A 94 10.19 -10.76 5.21
CA SER A 94 11.36 -10.19 4.54
C SER A 94 11.31 -10.43 3.03
N GLY A 95 11.52 -9.38 2.23
CA GLY A 95 11.52 -9.48 0.76
C GLY A 95 10.18 -9.92 0.13
N CYS A 96 9.08 -9.91 0.89
CA CYS A 96 7.78 -10.39 0.41
C CYS A 96 7.30 -9.63 -0.82
N THR A 97 6.91 -10.38 -1.83
CA THR A 97 6.29 -9.88 -3.06
C THR A 97 4.77 -10.04 -3.01
N LEU A 98 4.05 -9.40 -3.92
CA LEU A 98 2.61 -9.60 -4.08
C LEU A 98 2.26 -11.07 -4.33
N GLU A 99 3.04 -11.77 -5.18
CA GLU A 99 2.86 -13.19 -5.43
C GLU A 99 2.96 -14.03 -4.16
N MET A 100 3.96 -13.74 -3.31
CA MET A 100 4.12 -14.42 -2.02
C MET A 100 2.97 -14.13 -1.07
N HIS A 101 2.49 -12.87 -0.99
CA HIS A 101 1.32 -12.54 -0.19
C HIS A 101 0.08 -13.31 -0.64
N VAL A 102 -0.17 -13.40 -1.96
CA VAL A 102 -1.28 -14.16 -2.54
C VAL A 102 -1.13 -15.66 -2.28
N GLY A 103 0.08 -16.20 -2.44
CA GLY A 103 0.36 -17.60 -2.13
C GLY A 103 0.07 -17.93 -0.66
N ASN A 104 0.49 -17.09 0.27
CA ASN A 104 0.23 -17.24 1.69
C ASN A 104 -1.28 -17.12 2.01
N ALA A 105 -1.98 -16.20 1.36
CA ALA A 105 -3.43 -16.03 1.50
C ALA A 105 -4.18 -17.30 1.09
N LYS A 106 -3.91 -17.81 -0.12
CA LYS A 106 -4.56 -19.03 -0.67
C LYS A 106 -4.33 -20.26 0.19
N ASN A 107 -3.16 -20.38 0.79
CA ASN A 107 -2.78 -21.52 1.63
C ASN A 107 -3.10 -21.30 3.13
N ASN A 108 -3.66 -20.15 3.50
CA ASN A 108 -3.83 -19.71 4.89
C ASN A 108 -2.56 -19.95 5.74
N ALA A 109 -1.40 -19.60 5.15
CA ALA A 109 -0.10 -19.91 5.74
C ALA A 109 0.20 -19.02 6.95
N ASN A 110 0.67 -19.63 8.03
CA ASN A 110 1.17 -18.91 9.21
C ASN A 110 2.61 -18.43 8.98
N ALA A 111 2.78 -17.51 8.02
CA ALA A 111 4.08 -17.10 7.48
C ALA A 111 4.55 -15.72 7.95
N TYR A 112 3.67 -14.97 8.62
CA TYR A 112 3.96 -13.57 8.97
C TYR A 112 4.50 -13.45 10.41
N ARG A 113 5.48 -12.58 10.54
CA ARG A 113 5.76 -11.92 11.80
C ARG A 113 4.78 -10.76 11.96
N TYR A 114 3.95 -10.81 12.98
CA TYR A 114 2.97 -9.79 13.28
C TYR A 114 3.44 -8.93 14.44
N THR A 115 3.58 -7.63 14.22
CA THR A 115 3.91 -6.66 15.27
C THR A 115 2.81 -5.64 15.40
N LYS A 116 2.49 -5.25 16.62
CA LYS A 116 1.46 -4.25 16.92
C LYS A 116 1.88 -3.34 18.07
N ILE A 117 1.61 -2.03 17.93
CA ILE A 117 1.66 -1.04 18.99
C ILE A 117 0.29 -0.39 19.13
N SER A 118 -0.08 -0.03 20.35
CA SER A 118 -1.31 0.68 20.67
C SER A 118 -1.04 1.81 21.65
N SER A 119 -1.75 2.93 21.51
CA SER A 119 -1.71 4.03 22.49
C SER A 119 -2.22 3.65 23.87
N ALA A 120 -2.87 2.49 24.02
CA ALA A 120 -3.31 1.98 25.30
C ALA A 120 -2.13 1.64 26.26
N ASP A 121 -1.00 1.19 25.71
CA ASP A 121 0.19 0.86 26.53
C ASP A 121 1.53 1.37 25.94
N GLY A 122 1.52 1.85 24.70
CA GLY A 122 2.72 2.37 24.01
C GLY A 122 3.82 1.32 23.78
N GLN A 123 3.46 0.02 23.80
CA GLN A 123 4.44 -1.07 23.71
C GLN A 123 4.27 -1.88 22.44
N TRP A 124 5.38 -2.12 21.74
CA TRP A 124 5.41 -3.06 20.64
C TRP A 124 5.26 -4.50 21.13
N LYS A 125 4.29 -5.22 20.57
CA LYS A 125 4.09 -6.65 20.77
C LYS A 125 4.38 -7.39 19.48
N THR A 126 5.01 -8.56 19.59
CA THR A 126 5.36 -9.41 18.44
C THR A 126 4.78 -10.79 18.62
N ILE A 127 4.15 -11.30 17.57
CA ILE A 127 3.66 -12.68 17.44
C ILE A 127 4.24 -13.24 16.15
N GLU A 128 4.91 -14.37 16.25
CA GLU A 128 5.43 -15.10 15.09
C GLU A 128 4.41 -16.09 14.54
N ASN A 129 4.56 -16.49 13.29
CA ASN A 129 3.74 -17.51 12.64
C ASN A 129 2.25 -17.17 12.63
N VAL A 130 1.91 -15.94 12.23
CA VAL A 130 0.54 -15.45 12.07
C VAL A 130 0.12 -15.59 10.61
N SER A 131 -1.14 -15.97 10.34
CA SER A 131 -1.70 -15.93 8.99
C SER A 131 -2.22 -14.54 8.64
N LEU A 132 -2.38 -14.28 7.34
CA LEU A 132 -2.96 -13.03 6.86
C LEU A 132 -4.38 -12.82 7.44
N ALA A 133 -5.20 -13.87 7.48
CA ALA A 133 -6.54 -13.84 8.04
C ALA A 133 -6.58 -13.48 9.53
N GLN A 134 -5.63 -13.99 10.32
CA GLN A 134 -5.51 -13.66 11.75
C GLN A 134 -5.21 -12.17 11.94
N GLY A 135 -4.20 -11.62 11.25
CA GLY A 135 -3.86 -10.20 11.38
C GLY A 135 -4.96 -9.26 10.87
N LEU A 136 -5.66 -9.62 9.78
CA LEU A 136 -6.79 -8.86 9.24
C LEU A 136 -7.96 -8.76 10.23
N ASN A 137 -8.11 -9.71 11.14
CA ASN A 137 -9.23 -9.78 12.09
C ASN A 137 -8.82 -9.57 13.55
N ASP A 138 -7.58 -9.15 13.82
CA ASP A 138 -7.10 -8.85 15.17
C ASP A 138 -7.69 -7.53 15.71
N GLU A 139 -7.88 -6.55 14.82
CA GLU A 139 -8.49 -5.26 15.17
C GLU A 139 -9.53 -4.85 14.12
N ALA A 140 -10.34 -3.84 14.46
CA ALA A 140 -11.20 -3.15 13.49
C ALA A 140 -10.37 -2.13 12.70
N TRP A 141 -9.50 -2.63 11.80
CA TRP A 141 -8.61 -1.78 11.01
C TRP A 141 -9.38 -0.82 10.11
N ASP A 142 -9.13 0.47 10.27
CA ASP A 142 -9.69 1.51 9.41
C ASP A 142 -8.95 1.59 8.07
N ILE A 143 -7.63 1.41 8.11
CA ILE A 143 -6.74 1.54 6.95
C ILE A 143 -6.00 0.23 6.71
N ILE A 144 -5.96 -0.21 5.46
CA ILE A 144 -5.09 -1.29 5.00
C ILE A 144 -4.04 -0.72 4.05
N PHE A 145 -2.78 -0.90 4.43
CA PHE A 145 -1.61 -0.47 3.67
C PHE A 145 -0.95 -1.68 3.01
N THR A 146 -0.58 -1.55 1.73
CA THR A 146 0.20 -2.56 1.03
C THR A 146 1.14 -1.95 -0.02
N GLN A 147 1.99 -2.79 -0.61
CA GLN A 147 3.01 -2.42 -1.60
C GLN A 147 3.50 -3.65 -2.37
N GLN A 148 4.30 -3.45 -3.41
CA GLN A 148 5.10 -4.53 -4.02
C GLN A 148 6.40 -4.74 -3.24
N GLY A 149 7.02 -5.90 -3.34
CA GLY A 149 8.39 -6.14 -2.85
C GLY A 149 9.39 -5.21 -3.53
N ALA A 150 10.35 -4.67 -2.77
CA ALA A 150 11.22 -3.60 -3.23
C ALA A 150 12.00 -3.93 -4.52
N ALA A 151 12.52 -5.16 -4.63
CA ALA A 151 13.23 -5.60 -5.82
C ALA A 151 12.35 -5.65 -7.08
N GLN A 152 11.04 -5.71 -6.94
CA GLN A 152 10.07 -5.85 -8.03
C GLN A 152 9.22 -4.59 -8.26
N ALA A 153 9.33 -3.60 -7.40
CA ALA A 153 8.45 -2.41 -7.42
C ALA A 153 8.48 -1.67 -8.76
N GLY A 154 9.66 -1.57 -9.40
CA GLY A 154 9.85 -0.96 -10.72
C GLY A 154 9.71 -1.95 -11.89
N GLN A 155 9.18 -3.16 -11.68
CA GLN A 155 9.05 -4.19 -12.70
C GLN A 155 7.57 -4.53 -12.97
N PRO A 156 6.87 -3.83 -13.88
CA PRO A 156 5.42 -3.98 -14.10
C PRO A 156 4.98 -5.41 -14.44
N ASN A 157 5.85 -6.21 -15.08
CA ASN A 157 5.57 -7.59 -15.44
C ASN A 157 5.47 -8.54 -14.22
N THR A 158 5.94 -8.12 -13.05
CA THR A 158 5.87 -8.91 -11.81
C THR A 158 4.57 -8.72 -11.02
N TYR A 159 3.71 -7.78 -11.45
CA TYR A 159 2.46 -7.50 -10.76
C TYR A 159 1.35 -8.51 -11.07
N GLY A 160 1.29 -9.04 -12.31
CA GLY A 160 0.28 -10.01 -12.73
C GLY A 160 -1.12 -9.59 -12.30
N ASN A 161 -1.90 -10.56 -11.79
CA ASN A 161 -3.20 -10.33 -11.16
C ASN A 161 -3.10 -10.25 -9.63
N TYR A 162 -1.88 -10.29 -9.06
CA TYR A 162 -1.67 -10.45 -7.63
C TYR A 162 -2.23 -9.30 -6.79
N VAL A 163 -2.25 -8.08 -7.33
CA VAL A 163 -2.89 -6.93 -6.64
C VAL A 163 -4.38 -7.20 -6.46
N THR A 164 -5.08 -7.55 -7.55
CA THR A 164 -6.52 -7.82 -7.52
C THR A 164 -6.84 -9.02 -6.62
N GLU A 165 -6.06 -10.09 -6.71
CA GLU A 165 -6.26 -11.30 -5.90
C GLU A 165 -6.05 -11.00 -4.41
N LEU A 166 -5.00 -10.25 -4.05
CA LEU A 166 -4.73 -9.86 -2.66
C LEU A 166 -5.85 -8.96 -2.12
N MET A 167 -6.26 -7.95 -2.88
CA MET A 167 -7.31 -7.01 -2.45
C MET A 167 -8.67 -7.71 -2.32
N THR A 168 -9.00 -8.65 -3.21
CA THR A 168 -10.20 -9.48 -3.10
C THR A 168 -10.16 -10.30 -1.82
N TYR A 169 -9.05 -11.01 -1.57
CA TYR A 169 -8.88 -11.78 -0.34
C TYR A 169 -9.04 -10.93 0.92
N ILE A 170 -8.44 -9.74 0.96
CA ILE A 170 -8.54 -8.81 2.09
C ILE A 170 -10.01 -8.43 2.34
N LYS A 171 -10.73 -8.02 1.29
CA LYS A 171 -12.14 -7.61 1.38
C LYS A 171 -13.06 -8.75 1.82
N GLU A 172 -12.82 -9.96 1.36
CA GLU A 172 -13.62 -11.14 1.72
C GLU A 172 -13.30 -11.69 3.12
N THR A 173 -12.05 -11.53 3.57
CA THR A 173 -11.57 -12.09 4.85
C THR A 173 -11.82 -11.16 6.04
N LYS A 174 -11.68 -9.85 5.83
CA LYS A 174 -11.85 -8.85 6.89
C LYS A 174 -13.32 -8.71 7.29
N LYS A 175 -13.60 -8.90 8.57
CA LYS A 175 -14.99 -8.89 9.11
C LYS A 175 -15.55 -7.51 9.40
N THR A 176 -14.68 -6.52 9.59
CA THR A 176 -15.07 -5.14 9.91
C THR A 176 -14.87 -4.24 8.70
N PRO A 177 -15.68 -3.19 8.54
CA PRO A 177 -15.48 -2.22 7.45
C PRO A 177 -14.08 -1.60 7.46
N THR A 178 -13.63 -1.17 6.30
CA THR A 178 -12.37 -0.43 6.11
C THR A 178 -12.70 0.94 5.53
N VAL A 179 -12.10 1.99 6.09
CA VAL A 179 -12.26 3.37 5.61
C VAL A 179 -11.45 3.58 4.33
N GLY A 180 -10.22 3.06 4.28
CA GLY A 180 -9.35 3.25 3.13
C GLY A 180 -8.33 2.15 2.91
N TYR A 181 -8.01 1.97 1.62
CA TYR A 181 -6.90 1.15 1.13
C TYR A 181 -5.83 2.07 0.58
N VAL A 182 -4.58 1.87 0.99
CA VAL A 182 -3.49 2.72 0.55
C VAL A 182 -2.34 1.90 -0.04
N TRP A 183 -1.76 2.43 -1.12
CA TRP A 183 -0.62 1.82 -1.80
C TRP A 183 0.63 2.65 -1.61
N ASN A 184 1.73 2.03 -1.18
CA ASN A 184 3.01 2.70 -0.99
C ASN A 184 3.86 2.66 -2.27
N MET A 185 4.20 3.82 -2.80
CA MET A 185 5.17 3.98 -3.89
C MET A 185 6.57 4.05 -3.30
N LEU A 186 7.41 3.08 -3.66
CA LEU A 186 8.70 2.84 -3.01
C LEU A 186 9.81 3.77 -3.54
N TRP A 187 10.80 4.03 -2.68
CA TRP A 187 12.03 4.75 -3.04
C TRP A 187 13.00 3.85 -3.81
N ALA A 188 13.87 4.50 -4.60
CA ALA A 188 15.00 3.83 -5.22
C ALA A 188 16.11 3.55 -4.19
N TYR A 189 16.92 2.54 -4.45
CA TYR A 189 18.11 2.24 -3.66
C TYR A 189 19.10 3.40 -3.73
N GLN A 190 20.09 3.41 -2.84
CA GLN A 190 21.20 4.36 -2.87
C GLN A 190 22.06 4.14 -4.12
N GLN A 191 22.66 5.20 -4.66
CA GLN A 191 23.38 5.14 -5.95
C GLN A 191 24.55 4.16 -5.94
N ASP A 192 25.20 3.98 -4.80
CA ASP A 192 26.37 3.09 -4.64
C ASP A 192 26.04 1.70 -4.08
N THR A 193 24.77 1.31 -4.11
CA THR A 193 24.33 -0.01 -3.62
C THR A 193 24.94 -1.15 -4.44
N ASP A 194 25.28 -2.26 -3.80
CA ASP A 194 25.76 -3.50 -4.42
C ASP A 194 24.63 -4.51 -4.78
N GLN A 195 23.37 -4.10 -4.61
CA GLN A 195 22.24 -4.99 -4.85
C GLN A 195 22.18 -5.45 -6.31
N THR A 196 22.22 -6.76 -6.54
CA THR A 196 22.25 -7.36 -7.89
C THR A 196 21.10 -6.87 -8.78
N VAL A 197 19.87 -6.80 -8.26
CA VAL A 197 18.70 -6.33 -9.02
C VAL A 197 18.85 -4.88 -9.49
N TYR A 198 19.49 -4.04 -8.70
CA TYR A 198 19.74 -2.65 -9.05
C TYR A 198 20.64 -2.54 -10.29
N HIS A 199 21.68 -3.33 -10.36
CA HIS A 199 22.60 -3.35 -11.52
C HIS A 199 22.00 -4.05 -12.73
N THR A 200 21.34 -5.21 -12.53
CA THR A 200 20.87 -6.04 -13.63
C THR A 200 19.56 -5.57 -14.27
N VAL A 201 18.70 -4.92 -13.49
CA VAL A 201 17.37 -4.46 -13.95
C VAL A 201 17.36 -2.96 -14.21
N PHE A 202 18.00 -2.19 -13.32
CA PHE A 202 17.95 -0.72 -13.36
C PHE A 202 19.28 -0.09 -13.83
N GLY A 203 20.22 -0.89 -14.34
CA GLY A 203 21.48 -0.40 -14.92
C GLY A 203 22.42 0.29 -13.95
N GLY A 204 22.21 0.16 -12.64
CA GLY A 204 22.95 0.90 -11.61
C GLY A 204 22.63 2.39 -11.56
N ASP A 205 21.43 2.79 -11.97
CA ASP A 205 20.97 4.19 -11.99
C ASP A 205 19.79 4.40 -11.04
N GLN A 206 20.03 5.21 -10.01
CA GLN A 206 19.04 5.52 -8.98
C GLN A 206 17.81 6.25 -9.54
N MET A 207 18.03 7.24 -10.41
CA MET A 207 16.93 8.01 -10.97
C MET A 207 16.10 7.13 -11.91
N TYR A 208 16.73 6.26 -12.68
CA TYR A 208 16.02 5.29 -13.52
C TYR A 208 15.19 4.32 -12.67
N MET A 209 15.75 3.75 -11.60
CA MET A 209 14.98 2.91 -10.67
C MET A 209 13.78 3.65 -10.07
N TYR A 210 13.96 4.91 -9.67
CA TYR A 210 12.86 5.75 -9.16
C TYR A 210 11.76 5.94 -10.21
N GLN A 211 12.13 6.28 -11.43
CA GLN A 211 11.17 6.48 -12.54
C GLN A 211 10.42 5.18 -12.87
N GLU A 212 11.09 4.04 -12.86
CA GLU A 212 10.48 2.73 -13.10
C GLU A 212 9.49 2.36 -11.97
N ASN A 213 9.81 2.67 -10.70
CA ASN A 213 8.87 2.49 -9.58
C ASN A 213 7.58 3.31 -9.80
N LEU A 214 7.70 4.56 -10.23
CA LEU A 214 6.54 5.40 -10.55
C LEU A 214 5.79 4.89 -11.78
N ARG A 215 6.50 4.48 -12.84
CA ARG A 215 5.91 3.92 -14.04
C ARG A 215 5.08 2.67 -13.72
N ALA A 216 5.64 1.76 -12.93
CA ALA A 216 4.92 0.55 -12.51
C ALA A 216 3.64 0.89 -11.73
N ALA A 217 3.68 1.87 -10.82
CA ALA A 217 2.49 2.32 -10.10
C ALA A 217 1.44 2.92 -11.03
N LYS A 218 1.84 3.78 -11.99
CA LYS A 218 0.94 4.35 -13.01
C LYS A 218 0.28 3.30 -13.88
N GLU A 219 1.04 2.27 -14.30
CA GLU A 219 0.56 1.24 -15.22
C GLU A 219 -0.26 0.13 -14.53
N LYS A 220 0.10 -0.21 -13.29
CA LYS A 220 -0.42 -1.42 -12.62
C LYS A 220 -1.33 -1.15 -11.43
N ILE A 221 -1.26 0.02 -10.82
CA ILE A 221 -2.03 0.34 -9.61
C ILE A 221 -3.13 1.35 -9.89
N VAL A 222 -2.79 2.48 -10.52
CA VAL A 222 -3.77 3.54 -10.82
C VAL A 222 -4.98 3.03 -11.59
N PRO A 223 -4.84 2.23 -12.67
CA PRO A 223 -5.99 1.78 -13.46
C PRO A 223 -6.93 0.82 -12.73
N LEU A 224 -6.48 0.18 -11.66
CA LEU A 224 -7.31 -0.76 -10.88
C LEU A 224 -8.40 -0.04 -10.08
N ASN A 225 -8.20 1.22 -9.73
CA ASN A 225 -9.10 2.02 -8.88
C ASN A 225 -9.48 1.29 -7.56
N MET A 226 -8.52 0.55 -6.99
CA MET A 226 -8.70 -0.26 -5.78
C MET A 226 -8.15 0.41 -4.52
N PHE A 227 -7.40 1.48 -4.68
CA PHE A 227 -6.76 2.21 -3.59
C PHE A 227 -7.31 3.63 -3.49
N ASP A 228 -7.65 4.03 -2.29
CA ASP A 228 -8.15 5.38 -2.00
C ASP A 228 -7.03 6.41 -2.08
N ARG A 229 -5.80 6.03 -1.76
CA ARG A 229 -4.61 6.91 -1.83
C ARG A 229 -3.36 6.15 -2.25
N LEU A 230 -2.48 6.86 -2.94
CA LEU A 230 -1.09 6.48 -3.16
C LEU A 230 -0.20 7.28 -2.22
N ILE A 231 0.73 6.59 -1.56
CA ILE A 231 1.68 7.20 -0.63
C ILE A 231 2.98 7.48 -1.41
N PRO A 232 3.36 8.72 -1.68
CA PRO A 232 4.52 9.05 -2.48
C PRO A 232 5.84 9.00 -1.69
N SER A 233 6.05 7.92 -0.91
CA SER A 233 7.25 7.76 -0.08
C SER A 233 8.53 7.83 -0.92
N GLY A 234 8.54 7.23 -2.12
CA GLY A 234 9.67 7.29 -3.02
C GLY A 234 9.99 8.70 -3.49
N THR A 235 8.96 9.48 -3.81
CA THR A 235 9.12 10.88 -4.23
C THR A 235 9.60 11.76 -3.08
N ALA A 236 9.06 11.58 -1.87
CA ALA A 236 9.50 12.33 -0.69
C ALA A 236 10.98 12.06 -0.36
N VAL A 237 11.41 10.79 -0.41
CA VAL A 237 12.81 10.42 -0.24
C VAL A 237 13.68 11.02 -1.35
N GLN A 238 13.21 11.00 -2.62
CA GLN A 238 13.98 11.55 -3.73
C GLN A 238 14.07 13.07 -3.68
N ASN A 239 13.02 13.77 -3.23
CA ASN A 239 13.06 15.22 -2.96
C ASN A 239 14.11 15.53 -1.90
N ALA A 240 14.10 14.81 -0.77
CA ALA A 240 15.04 15.00 0.31
C ALA A 240 16.50 14.74 -0.11
N ARG A 241 16.75 13.82 -1.04
CA ARG A 241 18.10 13.60 -1.62
C ARG A 241 18.65 14.81 -2.37
N THR A 242 17.79 15.72 -2.83
CA THR A 242 18.22 16.96 -3.50
C THR A 242 18.66 18.05 -2.52
N SER A 243 18.41 17.86 -1.22
CA SER A 243 18.87 18.74 -0.15
C SER A 243 20.31 18.43 0.26
N TYR A 244 20.80 19.14 1.29
CA TYR A 244 22.08 18.83 1.92
C TYR A 244 22.14 17.42 2.57
N PHE A 245 21.01 16.73 2.72
CA PHE A 245 21.02 15.32 3.14
C PHE A 245 21.73 14.44 2.10
N GLY A 246 21.65 14.81 0.81
CA GLY A 246 22.23 13.99 -0.25
C GLY A 246 21.68 12.56 -0.23
N ASP A 247 22.47 11.63 -0.77
CA ASP A 247 22.08 10.21 -0.85
C ASP A 247 22.51 9.41 0.39
N THR A 248 22.13 9.91 1.59
CA THR A 248 22.50 9.33 2.89
C THR A 248 21.31 8.86 3.72
N LEU A 249 20.13 8.74 3.11
CA LEU A 249 18.87 8.43 3.80
C LEU A 249 18.67 6.93 4.09
N THR A 250 19.66 6.09 3.77
CA THR A 250 19.61 4.66 4.01
C THR A 250 20.70 4.21 5.00
N LYS A 251 20.49 3.08 5.68
CA LYS A 251 21.44 2.50 6.64
C LYS A 251 22.33 1.40 6.02
N ASP A 252 21.88 0.80 4.94
CA ASP A 252 22.49 -0.36 4.29
C ASP A 252 22.30 -0.30 2.77
N THR A 253 22.31 0.92 2.22
CA THR A 253 22.15 1.28 0.82
C THR A 253 20.74 1.11 0.22
N TYR A 254 19.78 0.56 0.94
CA TYR A 254 18.40 0.41 0.44
C TYR A 254 17.30 0.54 1.52
N HIS A 255 17.52 0.12 2.78
CA HIS A 255 16.58 0.36 3.86
C HIS A 255 16.78 1.75 4.48
N LEU A 256 15.71 2.47 4.74
CA LEU A 256 15.80 3.79 5.35
C LEU A 256 16.46 3.76 6.73
N ASN A 257 17.32 4.74 6.98
CA ASN A 257 17.80 5.13 8.31
C ASN A 257 16.71 5.93 9.06
N ASN A 258 17.01 6.43 10.26
CA ASN A 258 16.03 7.15 11.07
C ASN A 258 15.46 8.39 10.37
N LEU A 259 16.31 9.18 9.72
CA LEU A 259 15.88 10.39 8.99
C LEU A 259 14.96 10.03 7.82
N GLY A 260 15.34 9.05 7.01
CA GLY A 260 14.49 8.55 5.92
C GLY A 260 13.14 8.00 6.42
N ARG A 261 13.11 7.35 7.60
CA ARG A 261 11.88 6.87 8.23
C ARG A 261 10.99 7.99 8.76
N VAL A 262 11.56 9.09 9.23
CA VAL A 262 10.79 10.29 9.59
C VAL A 262 10.09 10.84 8.35
N ILE A 263 10.82 11.01 7.25
CA ILE A 263 10.26 11.46 5.97
C ILE A 263 9.11 10.55 5.52
N ALA A 264 9.32 9.24 5.50
CA ALA A 264 8.31 8.28 5.06
C ALA A 264 7.09 8.24 6.02
N GLY A 265 7.32 8.33 7.33
CA GLY A 265 6.26 8.38 8.35
C GLY A 265 5.38 9.62 8.23
N TYR A 266 6.00 10.80 8.07
CA TYR A 266 5.25 12.04 7.83
C TYR A 266 4.54 12.06 6.48
N THR A 267 5.14 11.47 5.44
CA THR A 267 4.46 11.31 4.13
C THR A 267 3.18 10.48 4.28
N LEU A 268 3.27 9.35 4.97
CA LEU A 268 2.10 8.51 5.24
C LEU A 268 1.06 9.26 6.09
N TRP A 269 1.47 9.89 7.19
CA TRP A 269 0.59 10.65 8.07
C TRP A 269 -0.16 11.78 7.34
N SER A 270 0.55 12.59 6.54
CA SER A 270 -0.05 13.66 5.77
C SER A 270 -1.09 13.15 4.75
N ILE A 271 -0.79 12.05 4.05
CA ILE A 271 -1.75 11.42 3.12
C ILE A 271 -2.98 10.92 3.86
N LEU A 272 -2.85 10.30 5.03
CA LEU A 272 -3.99 9.79 5.79
C LEU A 272 -4.89 10.89 6.34
N THR A 273 -4.28 11.98 6.83
CA THR A 273 -5.02 13.11 7.41
C THR A 273 -5.47 14.13 6.39
N GLY A 274 -4.94 14.10 5.15
CA GLY A 274 -5.19 15.13 4.15
C GLY A 274 -4.61 16.50 4.52
N LYS A 275 -3.68 16.55 5.50
CA LYS A 275 -3.12 17.80 6.01
C LYS A 275 -1.71 18.03 5.48
N GLU A 276 -1.43 19.25 5.09
CA GLU A 276 -0.05 19.70 4.86
C GLU A 276 0.72 19.71 6.19
N ILE A 277 1.98 19.32 6.16
CA ILE A 277 2.86 19.37 7.32
C ILE A 277 3.33 20.82 7.50
N THR A 278 2.99 21.42 8.61
CA THR A 278 3.38 22.81 8.96
C THR A 278 4.50 22.83 9.99
N GLU A 279 4.72 21.73 10.69
CA GLU A 279 5.76 21.55 11.68
C GLU A 279 6.11 20.05 11.78
N VAL A 280 7.34 19.73 12.15
CA VAL A 280 7.81 18.36 12.39
C VAL A 280 8.03 18.20 13.89
N ASN A 281 7.03 17.66 14.59
CA ASN A 281 6.97 17.62 16.05
C ASN A 281 7.59 16.34 16.67
N ILE A 282 7.99 15.36 15.84
CA ILE A 282 8.58 14.13 16.35
C ILE A 282 9.82 14.44 17.21
N GLY A 283 9.80 13.95 18.45
CA GLY A 283 10.90 14.07 19.40
C GLY A 283 11.88 12.91 19.29
N PRO A 284 12.79 12.81 20.25
CA PRO A 284 13.65 11.63 20.40
C PRO A 284 12.80 10.39 20.61
N VAL A 285 12.83 9.45 19.68
CA VAL A 285 12.12 8.18 19.76
C VAL A 285 13.09 7.03 19.62
N SER A 286 12.85 5.97 20.39
CA SER A 286 13.55 4.70 20.25
C SER A 286 12.68 3.78 19.39
N SER A 287 13.10 3.55 18.16
CA SER A 287 12.41 2.62 17.28
C SER A 287 12.65 1.18 17.75
N TYR A 288 11.65 0.30 17.54
CA TYR A 288 11.65 -1.10 17.92
C TYR A 288 12.93 -1.87 17.54
N ASP A 289 13.54 -1.58 16.40
CA ASP A 289 14.73 -2.25 15.86
C ASP A 289 15.95 -1.33 15.70
N LEU A 290 15.85 -0.07 16.14
CA LEU A 290 16.92 0.90 16.15
C LEU A 290 16.93 1.64 17.50
N PRO A 291 17.85 1.28 18.40
CA PRO A 291 17.92 1.89 19.75
C PRO A 291 18.45 3.34 19.73
N ILE A 292 18.73 3.91 18.55
CA ILE A 292 19.27 5.25 18.41
C ILE A 292 18.10 6.23 18.32
N ALA A 293 18.11 7.24 19.20
CA ALA A 293 17.16 8.32 19.17
C ALA A 293 17.17 9.06 17.81
N VAL A 294 16.01 9.48 17.35
CA VAL A 294 15.91 10.38 16.19
C VAL A 294 16.16 11.79 16.73
N GLU A 295 17.28 12.36 16.36
CA GLU A 295 17.62 13.76 16.66
C GLU A 295 17.58 14.57 15.34
N LEU A 296 16.78 15.62 15.32
CA LEU A 296 16.62 16.51 14.18
C LEU A 296 16.98 17.93 14.60
N THR A 297 17.84 18.57 13.83
CA THR A 297 18.05 20.02 13.94
C THR A 297 16.82 20.76 13.38
N ASP A 298 16.72 22.07 13.62
CA ASP A 298 15.64 22.88 13.05
C ASP A 298 15.72 22.90 11.51
N GLU A 299 16.93 22.89 10.94
CA GLU A 299 17.12 22.84 9.48
C GLU A 299 16.68 21.48 8.92
N ASP A 300 16.98 20.36 9.61
CA ASP A 300 16.49 19.02 9.23
C ASP A 300 14.97 18.97 9.17
N ARG A 301 14.29 19.57 10.15
CA ARG A 301 12.82 19.65 10.20
C ARG A 301 12.24 20.41 9.01
N LEU A 302 12.89 21.49 8.59
CA LEU A 302 12.49 22.26 7.39
C LEU A 302 12.63 21.41 6.11
N VAL A 303 13.72 20.66 5.96
CA VAL A 303 13.92 19.78 4.81
C VAL A 303 12.91 18.63 4.81
N VAL A 304 12.63 18.03 5.97
CA VAL A 304 11.58 16.97 6.08
C VAL A 304 10.23 17.53 5.64
N MET A 305 9.82 18.67 6.19
CA MET A 305 8.55 19.31 5.89
C MET A 305 8.44 19.64 4.38
N GLU A 306 9.47 20.26 3.81
CA GLU A 306 9.51 20.60 2.39
C GLU A 306 9.40 19.35 1.51
N SER A 307 10.22 18.34 1.79
CA SER A 307 10.28 17.11 0.99
C SER A 307 8.95 16.35 0.98
N VAL A 308 8.27 16.29 2.12
CA VAL A 308 6.96 15.67 2.28
C VAL A 308 5.90 16.45 1.52
N ASN A 309 5.78 17.76 1.79
CA ASN A 309 4.74 18.60 1.19
C ASN A 309 4.87 18.68 -0.34
N ASN A 310 6.10 18.77 -0.85
CA ASN A 310 6.37 18.75 -2.28
C ASN A 310 6.00 17.40 -2.91
N ALA A 311 6.28 16.28 -2.25
CA ALA A 311 5.90 14.97 -2.75
C ALA A 311 4.37 14.76 -2.78
N ILE A 312 3.63 15.36 -1.85
CA ILE A 312 2.16 15.30 -1.83
C ILE A 312 1.57 16.15 -2.96
N LYS A 313 2.13 17.34 -3.20
CA LYS A 313 1.72 18.21 -4.31
C LYS A 313 2.09 17.65 -5.68
N ASN A 314 3.27 17.05 -5.81
CA ASN A 314 3.83 16.51 -7.05
C ASN A 314 4.28 15.05 -6.86
N PRO A 315 3.34 14.08 -6.70
CA PRO A 315 3.68 12.72 -6.30
C PRO A 315 4.45 11.91 -7.37
N TRP A 316 4.51 12.42 -8.60
CA TRP A 316 5.05 11.74 -9.76
C TRP A 316 6.36 12.29 -10.30
N GLU A 317 6.93 13.28 -9.64
CA GLU A 317 8.17 13.92 -10.07
C GLU A 317 8.94 14.52 -8.90
N VAL A 318 10.26 14.62 -9.07
CA VAL A 318 11.14 15.21 -8.06
C VAL A 318 10.97 16.73 -8.06
N THR A 319 10.79 17.30 -6.88
CA THR A 319 10.87 18.73 -6.64
C THR A 319 12.19 19.01 -5.92
N PRO A 320 13.13 19.77 -6.52
CA PRO A 320 14.39 20.13 -5.88
C PRO A 320 14.18 20.90 -4.59
N SER A 321 14.99 20.59 -3.57
CA SER A 321 14.95 21.26 -2.28
C SER A 321 15.50 22.70 -2.36
N ALA A 322 14.90 23.60 -1.57
CA ALA A 322 15.43 24.95 -1.33
C ALA A 322 16.67 24.95 -0.41
N TYR A 323 17.03 23.79 0.16
CA TYR A 323 18.17 23.61 1.08
C TYR A 323 19.24 22.68 0.45
N PRO A 324 19.87 23.04 -0.68
CA PRO A 324 20.86 22.20 -1.34
C PRO A 324 22.14 22.06 -0.49
N ALA A 325 22.98 21.10 -0.85
CA ALA A 325 24.33 21.01 -0.31
C ALA A 325 25.08 22.32 -0.59
N LYS A 326 25.82 22.81 0.41
CA LYS A 326 26.61 24.06 0.33
C LYS A 326 27.88 23.84 -0.49
#